data_ae3e6d50176c5a58faf306ad31789720
#
_entry.id   ae3e6d50176c5a58faf306ad31789720
#
_cell.length_a   1.000
_cell.length_b   1.000
_cell.length_c   1.000
_cell.angle_alpha   90.00
_cell.angle_beta   90.00
_cell.angle_gamma   90.00
#
_symmetry.space_group_name_H-M   'P 1'
#
loop_
_entity.id
_entity.type
_entity.pdbx_description
1 polymer ?
#
loop_
_entity_poly.entity_id
_entity_poly.type
_entity_poly.pdbx_seq_one_letter_code
_entity_poly.pdbx_strand_id
1 'polypeptide(L)'
;MDTIVWTVALMAAVGLVGSVLLLIVSRKLAIGEDERLTYLMSILPGVNCGACGHPGCEQYAKAMMNGAPPNACTTGGDRVAQALAAYLGVESTGVVQREAFVACQGSLDHIDPQLVFKGVPSCRVFSTLSYSSLSCPFGCLGYGDCAEACPFDAVVVENGVARIDTAACTGCGTCAKICPRGIISMVDQASSPTASVVTCKNTMAGAKTRKVCSVGCIGCQKCAKTCPTQSITVENNLARIDTDTCIGCGTCIEVCPTHAISKLVFQ
;
A
#
# COMPACT_ATOMS: atom_id res chain seq x y z
N MET A 1 -40.44 52.97 19.24
CA MET A 1 -40.50 52.04 18.07
C MET A 1 -39.45 52.41 17.03
N ASP A 2 -39.16 53.68 16.86
CA ASP A 2 -38.22 54.14 15.80
C ASP A 2 -36.78 53.64 15.95
N THR A 3 -36.27 53.51 17.18
CA THR A 3 -34.89 52.99 17.40
C THR A 3 -34.73 51.52 17.00
N ILE A 4 -35.77 50.69 17.20
CA ILE A 4 -35.71 49.26 16.81
C ILE A 4 -35.75 49.13 15.29
N VAL A 5 -36.57 49.94 14.61
CA VAL A 5 -36.65 49.94 13.16
C VAL A 5 -35.33 50.37 12.53
N TRP A 6 -34.69 51.42 13.08
CA TRP A 6 -33.37 51.87 12.59
C TRP A 6 -32.24 50.86 12.82
N THR A 7 -32.24 50.16 13.97
CA THR A 7 -31.22 49.14 14.22
C THR A 7 -31.38 47.93 13.31
N VAL A 8 -32.62 47.48 13.05
CA VAL A 8 -32.91 46.36 12.10
C VAL A 8 -32.51 46.78 10.69
N ALA A 9 -32.86 48.01 10.27
CA ALA A 9 -32.49 48.49 8.94
C ALA A 9 -30.97 48.57 8.75
N LEU A 10 -30.25 49.05 9.75
CA LEU A 10 -28.78 49.12 9.73
C LEU A 10 -28.13 47.73 9.63
N MET A 11 -28.61 46.77 10.43
CA MET A 11 -28.12 45.39 10.37
C MET A 11 -28.41 44.71 9.01
N ALA A 12 -29.59 44.95 8.45
CA ALA A 12 -29.95 44.46 7.11
C ALA A 12 -29.05 45.08 6.02
N ALA A 13 -28.77 46.37 6.10
CA ALA A 13 -27.90 47.06 5.16
C ALA A 13 -26.44 46.53 5.24
N VAL A 14 -25.90 46.33 6.44
CA VAL A 14 -24.56 45.76 6.64
C VAL A 14 -24.48 44.33 6.11
N GLY A 15 -25.51 43.52 6.39
CA GLY A 15 -25.60 42.14 5.87
C GLY A 15 -25.66 42.11 4.35
N LEU A 16 -26.41 43.02 3.73
CA LEU A 16 -26.53 43.10 2.29
C LEU A 16 -25.22 43.54 1.61
N VAL A 17 -24.56 44.56 2.16
CA VAL A 17 -23.25 45.01 1.69
C VAL A 17 -22.20 43.90 1.84
N GLY A 18 -22.19 43.18 2.97
CA GLY A 18 -21.27 42.05 3.19
C GLY A 18 -21.51 40.92 2.20
N SER A 19 -22.78 40.58 1.93
CA SER A 19 -23.12 39.53 0.96
C SER A 19 -22.72 39.91 -0.46
N VAL A 20 -22.95 41.15 -0.89
CA VAL A 20 -22.54 41.63 -2.21
C VAL A 20 -21.02 41.68 -2.33
N LEU A 21 -20.31 42.11 -1.30
CA LEU A 21 -18.85 42.09 -1.27
C LEU A 21 -18.29 40.69 -1.41
N LEU A 22 -18.84 39.70 -0.67
CA LEU A 22 -18.47 38.30 -0.76
C LEU A 22 -18.73 37.72 -2.15
N LEU A 23 -19.86 38.05 -2.79
CA LEU A 23 -20.18 37.63 -4.15
C LEU A 23 -19.18 38.20 -5.17
N ILE A 24 -18.80 39.48 -5.04
CA ILE A 24 -17.82 40.10 -5.93
C ILE A 24 -16.44 39.48 -5.74
N VAL A 25 -16.01 39.28 -4.48
CA VAL A 25 -14.74 38.66 -4.16
C VAL A 25 -14.71 37.20 -4.62
N SER A 26 -15.75 36.44 -4.38
CA SER A 26 -15.90 35.05 -4.85
C SER A 26 -15.83 34.93 -6.37
N ARG A 27 -16.49 35.83 -7.11
CA ARG A 27 -16.41 35.84 -8.57
C ARG A 27 -15.06 36.29 -9.13
N LYS A 28 -14.38 37.22 -8.48
CA LYS A 28 -13.03 37.67 -8.89
C LYS A 28 -11.91 36.72 -8.51
N LEU A 29 -12.08 35.99 -7.41
CA LEU A 29 -11.14 34.98 -6.91
C LEU A 29 -11.52 33.56 -7.36
N ALA A 30 -12.63 33.37 -8.09
CA ALA A 30 -12.92 32.10 -8.73
C ALA A 30 -11.76 31.81 -9.71
N ILE A 31 -10.87 30.92 -9.27
CA ILE A 31 -9.82 30.32 -10.12
C ILE A 31 -10.60 29.53 -11.15
N GLY A 32 -10.56 29.97 -12.43
CA GLY A 32 -11.15 29.21 -13.51
C GLY A 32 -10.63 27.76 -13.43
N GLU A 33 -11.53 26.81 -13.39
CA GLU A 33 -11.12 25.40 -13.46
C GLU A 33 -10.36 25.23 -14.79
N ASP A 34 -9.11 24.79 -14.70
CA ASP A 34 -8.32 24.48 -15.88
C ASP A 34 -8.95 23.26 -16.56
N GLU A 35 -9.57 23.47 -17.73
CA GLU A 35 -10.23 22.41 -18.50
C GLU A 35 -9.28 21.21 -18.73
N ARG A 36 -7.98 21.46 -18.87
CA ARG A 36 -6.97 20.43 -19.02
C ARG A 36 -6.82 19.59 -17.74
N LEU A 37 -6.83 20.26 -16.58
CA LEU A 37 -6.77 19.59 -15.29
C LEU A 37 -8.01 18.73 -15.07
N THR A 38 -9.19 19.28 -15.35
CA THR A 38 -10.47 18.59 -15.20
C THR A 38 -10.53 17.36 -16.11
N TYR A 39 -10.04 17.46 -17.33
CA TYR A 39 -9.98 16.34 -18.26
C TYR A 39 -9.00 15.25 -17.78
N LEU A 40 -7.78 15.60 -17.35
CA LEU A 40 -6.82 14.65 -16.79
C LEU A 40 -7.37 13.94 -15.55
N MET A 41 -8.08 14.67 -14.70
CA MET A 41 -8.76 14.10 -13.53
C MET A 41 -9.87 13.12 -13.89
N SER A 42 -10.57 13.33 -15.01
CA SER A 42 -11.62 12.41 -15.47
C SER A 42 -11.06 11.05 -15.96
N ILE A 43 -9.80 11.03 -16.41
CA ILE A 43 -9.11 9.79 -16.83
C ILE A 43 -8.53 9.05 -15.62
N LEU A 44 -8.08 9.76 -14.58
CA LEU A 44 -7.46 9.18 -13.40
C LEU A 44 -8.50 8.47 -12.51
N PRO A 45 -8.10 7.39 -11.79
CA PRO A 45 -9.02 6.61 -10.95
C PRO A 45 -9.64 7.37 -9.78
N GLY A 46 -9.10 8.53 -9.37
CA GLY A 46 -9.62 9.35 -8.27
C GLY A 46 -9.37 8.80 -6.86
N VAL A 47 -8.66 7.69 -6.71
CA VAL A 47 -8.45 6.98 -5.42
C VAL A 47 -7.52 7.73 -4.48
N ASN A 48 -6.70 8.67 -4.98
CA ASN A 48 -5.73 9.45 -4.19
C ASN A 48 -4.76 8.60 -3.34
N CYS A 49 -4.41 7.41 -3.80
CA CYS A 49 -3.60 6.43 -3.07
C CYS A 49 -2.11 6.84 -2.90
N GLY A 50 -1.62 7.77 -3.72
CA GLY A 50 -0.24 8.23 -3.69
C GLY A 50 0.80 7.21 -4.20
N ALA A 51 0.38 6.18 -4.94
CA ALA A 51 1.28 5.18 -5.53
C ALA A 51 2.20 5.76 -6.61
N CYS A 52 1.72 6.75 -7.34
CA CYS A 52 2.47 7.49 -8.36
C CYS A 52 3.54 8.44 -7.81
N GLY A 53 3.74 8.50 -6.49
CA GLY A 53 4.68 9.41 -5.84
C GLY A 53 4.12 10.81 -5.56
N HIS A 54 2.86 11.09 -5.94
CA HIS A 54 2.17 12.34 -5.67
C HIS A 54 1.11 12.15 -4.56
N PRO A 55 0.81 13.16 -3.74
CA PRO A 55 -0.12 13.01 -2.61
C PRO A 55 -1.57 12.77 -3.01
N GLY A 56 -1.92 12.94 -4.30
CA GLY A 56 -3.26 12.68 -4.83
C GLY A 56 -3.32 12.78 -6.34
N CYS A 57 -4.44 12.37 -6.92
CA CYS A 57 -4.63 12.36 -8.37
C CYS A 57 -4.55 13.77 -8.97
N GLU A 58 -5.05 14.79 -8.27
CA GLU A 58 -4.98 16.18 -8.72
C GLU A 58 -3.52 16.67 -8.82
N GLN A 59 -2.69 16.38 -7.81
CA GLN A 59 -1.28 16.75 -7.82
C GLN A 59 -0.51 16.02 -8.91
N TYR A 60 -0.86 14.77 -9.19
CA TYR A 60 -0.30 14.03 -10.32
C TYR A 60 -0.73 14.63 -11.66
N ALA A 61 -2.01 14.99 -11.81
CA ALA A 61 -2.49 15.67 -13.02
C ALA A 61 -1.76 17.00 -13.26
N LYS A 62 -1.58 17.82 -12.21
CA LYS A 62 -0.77 19.05 -12.27
C LYS A 62 0.70 18.78 -12.62
N ALA A 63 1.27 17.73 -12.09
CA ALA A 63 2.65 17.33 -12.40
C ALA A 63 2.79 16.92 -13.88
N MET A 64 1.82 16.19 -14.43
CA MET A 64 1.81 15.82 -15.87
C MET A 64 1.71 17.03 -16.78
N MET A 65 0.95 18.06 -16.40
CA MET A 65 0.92 19.34 -17.14
C MET A 65 2.30 20.04 -17.16
N ASN A 66 3.16 19.73 -16.19
CA ASN A 66 4.53 20.21 -16.08
C ASN A 66 5.59 19.20 -16.56
N GLY A 67 5.18 18.16 -17.29
CA GLY A 67 6.09 17.21 -17.94
C GLY A 67 6.38 15.92 -17.14
N ALA A 68 5.63 15.61 -16.08
CA ALA A 68 5.74 14.31 -15.43
C ALA A 68 5.22 13.19 -16.36
N PRO A 69 5.80 11.98 -16.30
CA PRO A 69 5.44 10.87 -17.17
C PRO A 69 4.01 10.36 -16.87
N PRO A 70 3.23 9.95 -17.91
CA PRO A 70 1.84 9.51 -17.77
C PRO A 70 1.70 8.09 -17.20
N ASN A 71 2.78 7.32 -17.09
CA ASN A 71 2.81 5.90 -16.72
C ASN A 71 3.07 5.62 -15.23
N ALA A 72 3.05 6.63 -14.36
CA ALA A 72 3.31 6.44 -12.94
C ALA A 72 2.11 5.92 -12.14
N CYS A 73 0.88 5.93 -12.71
CA CYS A 73 -0.32 5.48 -12.02
C CYS A 73 -0.49 3.96 -12.11
N THR A 74 0.02 3.23 -11.11
CA THR A 74 -0.11 1.75 -11.04
C THR A 74 -1.57 1.29 -10.93
N THR A 75 -2.39 2.00 -10.15
CA THR A 75 -3.82 1.71 -9.99
C THR A 75 -4.62 1.85 -11.29
N GLY A 76 -4.26 2.80 -12.15
CA GLY A 76 -4.91 2.99 -13.45
C GLY A 76 -4.43 2.01 -14.51
N GLY A 77 -3.24 1.46 -14.33
CA GLY A 77 -2.62 0.53 -15.27
C GLY A 77 -2.37 1.12 -16.66
N ASP A 78 -2.07 0.25 -17.61
CA ASP A 78 -1.70 0.65 -18.98
C ASP A 78 -2.82 1.41 -19.71
N ARG A 79 -4.09 1.06 -19.46
CA ARG A 79 -5.22 1.74 -20.08
C ARG A 79 -5.25 3.24 -19.74
N VAL A 80 -5.06 3.57 -18.48
CA VAL A 80 -5.03 4.97 -18.02
C VAL A 80 -3.77 5.67 -18.52
N ALA A 81 -2.61 5.02 -18.48
CA ALA A 81 -1.36 5.57 -18.98
C ALA A 81 -1.42 5.89 -20.48
N GLN A 82 -2.01 5.01 -21.30
CA GLN A 82 -2.19 5.24 -22.73
C GLN A 82 -3.15 6.40 -23.01
N ALA A 83 -4.28 6.49 -22.28
CA ALA A 83 -5.23 7.57 -22.43
C ALA A 83 -4.61 8.93 -22.05
N LEU A 84 -3.84 8.98 -20.97
CA LEU A 84 -3.10 10.18 -20.55
C LEU A 84 -2.03 10.57 -21.57
N ALA A 85 -1.26 9.59 -22.06
CA ALA A 85 -0.22 9.80 -23.06
C ALA A 85 -0.79 10.35 -24.38
N ALA A 86 -1.91 9.78 -24.84
CA ALA A 86 -2.61 10.23 -26.03
C ALA A 86 -3.08 11.70 -25.90
N TYR A 87 -3.59 12.07 -24.73
CA TYR A 87 -4.03 13.46 -24.49
C TYR A 87 -2.85 14.44 -24.41
N LEU A 88 -1.76 14.02 -23.78
CA LEU A 88 -0.55 14.85 -23.62
C LEU A 88 0.33 14.89 -24.88
N GLY A 89 0.08 14.04 -25.88
CA GLY A 89 0.90 13.93 -27.09
C GLY A 89 2.29 13.34 -26.83
N VAL A 90 2.44 12.47 -25.83
CA VAL A 90 3.69 11.81 -25.46
C VAL A 90 3.58 10.29 -25.61
N GLU A 91 4.72 9.60 -25.75
CA GLU A 91 4.74 8.14 -25.79
C GLU A 91 4.55 7.55 -24.37
N SER A 92 3.76 6.47 -24.26
CA SER A 92 3.62 5.70 -23.03
C SER A 92 4.56 4.50 -23.08
N THR A 93 5.45 4.38 -22.09
CA THR A 93 6.38 3.26 -21.95
C THR A 93 5.80 2.07 -21.14
N GLY A 94 4.49 2.08 -20.91
CA GLY A 94 3.82 1.09 -20.05
C GLY A 94 3.95 1.40 -18.55
N VAL A 95 3.11 0.76 -17.75
CA VAL A 95 3.10 0.88 -16.30
C VAL A 95 3.80 -0.33 -15.69
N VAL A 96 4.76 -0.10 -14.80
CA VAL A 96 5.37 -1.19 -14.02
C VAL A 96 4.30 -1.72 -13.07
N GLN A 97 3.88 -2.96 -13.28
CA GLN A 97 2.96 -3.63 -12.37
C GLN A 97 3.62 -3.91 -11.04
N ARG A 98 2.88 -3.69 -9.97
CA ARG A 98 3.34 -3.90 -8.60
C ARG A 98 2.34 -4.74 -7.85
N GLU A 99 2.83 -5.55 -6.93
CA GLU A 99 1.98 -6.37 -6.11
C GLU A 99 2.44 -6.32 -4.66
N ALA A 100 1.45 -6.33 -3.76
CA ALA A 100 1.73 -6.39 -2.33
C ALA A 100 1.81 -7.85 -1.88
N PHE A 101 2.70 -8.16 -0.95
CA PHE A 101 2.69 -9.45 -0.26
C PHE A 101 2.92 -9.27 1.24
N VAL A 102 2.41 -10.22 2.02
CA VAL A 102 2.58 -10.24 3.48
C VAL A 102 3.76 -11.14 3.84
N ALA A 103 4.82 -10.55 4.41
CA ALA A 103 5.99 -11.29 4.89
C ALA A 103 5.70 -11.95 6.25
N CYS A 104 4.59 -12.66 6.35
CA CYS A 104 4.19 -13.48 7.50
C CYS A 104 3.17 -14.53 7.09
N GLN A 105 3.44 -15.80 7.44
CA GLN A 105 2.48 -16.91 7.31
C GLN A 105 2.07 -17.48 8.67
N GLY A 106 2.58 -16.87 9.76
CA GLY A 106 2.31 -17.31 11.12
C GLY A 106 0.88 -17.05 11.56
N SER A 107 -0.07 -17.85 11.08
CA SER A 107 -1.44 -17.87 11.57
C SER A 107 -1.52 -18.47 12.97
N LEU A 108 -2.69 -18.41 13.60
CA LEU A 108 -2.93 -18.98 14.93
C LEU A 108 -2.67 -20.50 15.00
N ASP A 109 -2.68 -21.21 13.86
CA ASP A 109 -2.30 -22.62 13.78
C ASP A 109 -0.78 -22.85 13.92
N HIS A 110 0.03 -21.82 13.70
CA HIS A 110 1.48 -21.89 13.65
C HIS A 110 2.17 -21.18 14.79
N ILE A 111 1.44 -20.34 15.53
CA ILE A 111 1.95 -19.55 16.66
C ILE A 111 0.89 -19.45 17.76
N ASP A 112 1.31 -19.58 19.00
CA ASP A 112 0.42 -19.39 20.14
C ASP A 112 0.29 -17.89 20.48
N PRO A 113 -0.92 -17.36 20.69
CA PRO A 113 -1.12 -16.02 21.21
C PRO A 113 -0.67 -15.97 22.69
N GLN A 114 0.27 -15.08 23.02
CA GLN A 114 0.73 -14.91 24.40
C GLN A 114 -0.11 -13.95 25.23
N LEU A 115 -0.88 -13.08 24.56
CA LEU A 115 -1.66 -12.03 25.21
C LEU A 115 -2.98 -11.84 24.50
N VAL A 116 -4.08 -11.82 25.26
CA VAL A 116 -5.39 -11.41 24.78
C VAL A 116 -5.55 -9.92 25.05
N PHE A 117 -5.50 -9.11 24.01
CA PHE A 117 -5.72 -7.68 24.08
C PHE A 117 -7.23 -7.37 24.08
N LYS A 118 -7.72 -6.69 25.12
CA LYS A 118 -9.14 -6.31 25.28
C LYS A 118 -9.39 -4.82 25.00
N GLY A 119 -8.54 -4.18 24.23
CA GLY A 119 -8.66 -2.78 23.83
C GLY A 119 -9.27 -2.62 22.43
N VAL A 120 -9.07 -1.43 21.84
CA VAL A 120 -9.47 -1.15 20.45
C VAL A 120 -8.70 -2.09 19.50
N PRO A 121 -9.38 -2.86 18.65
CA PRO A 121 -8.74 -3.82 17.74
C PRO A 121 -8.06 -3.11 16.58
N SER A 122 -6.87 -2.56 16.80
CA SER A 122 -6.04 -1.86 15.82
C SER A 122 -4.58 -2.24 15.98
N CYS A 123 -3.93 -2.57 14.85
CA CYS A 123 -2.49 -2.87 14.82
C CYS A 123 -1.66 -1.69 15.31
N ARG A 124 -2.06 -0.47 14.94
CA ARG A 124 -1.36 0.77 15.35
C ARG A 124 -1.45 0.95 16.86
N VAL A 125 -2.66 0.88 17.42
CA VAL A 125 -2.88 1.03 18.87
C VAL A 125 -2.11 -0.03 19.63
N PHE A 126 -2.22 -1.28 19.20
CA PHE A 126 -1.51 -2.38 19.85
C PHE A 126 0.00 -2.22 19.78
N SER A 127 0.56 -1.80 18.66
CA SER A 127 2.01 -1.64 18.50
C SER A 127 2.60 -0.54 19.39
N THR A 128 1.80 0.45 19.79
CA THR A 128 2.22 1.51 20.72
C THR A 128 2.13 1.11 22.19
N LEU A 129 1.22 0.19 22.52
CA LEU A 129 0.95 -0.20 23.91
C LEU A 129 1.69 -1.48 24.35
N SER A 130 2.00 -2.37 23.43
CA SER A 130 2.52 -3.71 23.75
C SER A 130 3.48 -4.21 22.68
N TYR A 131 4.42 -5.05 23.08
CA TYR A 131 5.42 -5.61 22.18
C TYR A 131 4.85 -6.63 21.18
N SER A 132 4.00 -7.55 21.62
CA SER A 132 3.33 -8.53 20.76
C SER A 132 2.27 -9.31 21.53
N SER A 133 1.13 -9.56 20.92
CA SER A 133 0.14 -10.54 21.40
C SER A 133 0.55 -11.97 21.01
N LEU A 134 1.50 -12.11 20.12
CA LEU A 134 1.97 -13.36 19.56
C LEU A 134 3.37 -13.69 20.08
N SER A 135 3.70 -14.98 20.10
CA SER A 135 5.05 -15.47 20.45
C SER A 135 6.14 -14.88 19.54
N CYS A 136 5.80 -14.55 18.29
CA CYS A 136 6.70 -13.94 17.32
C CYS A 136 6.64 -12.40 17.37
N PRO A 137 7.72 -11.71 17.80
CA PRO A 137 7.73 -10.24 17.83
C PRO A 137 7.75 -9.57 16.47
N PHE A 138 7.96 -10.33 15.40
CA PHE A 138 8.01 -9.85 14.01
C PHE A 138 6.73 -10.16 13.24
N GLY A 139 5.81 -10.93 13.82
CA GLY A 139 4.61 -11.44 13.14
C GLY A 139 3.52 -10.39 12.90
N CYS A 140 2.56 -10.79 12.09
CA CYS A 140 1.31 -10.05 11.91
C CYS A 140 0.57 -9.94 13.24
N LEU A 141 -0.04 -8.78 13.49
CA LEU A 141 -0.88 -8.55 14.68
C LEU A 141 -2.33 -8.99 14.48
N GLY A 142 -2.77 -9.11 13.24
CA GLY A 142 -4.08 -9.65 12.88
C GLY A 142 -5.29 -8.75 13.15
N TYR A 143 -5.10 -7.47 13.51
CA TYR A 143 -6.23 -6.56 13.80
C TYR A 143 -6.86 -5.89 12.56
N GLY A 144 -6.25 -6.00 11.37
CA GLY A 144 -6.92 -5.62 10.13
C GLY A 144 -6.81 -4.17 9.69
N ASP A 145 -5.98 -3.30 10.30
CA ASP A 145 -5.79 -1.91 9.85
C ASP A 145 -5.44 -1.82 8.35
N CYS A 146 -4.72 -2.82 7.81
CA CYS A 146 -4.37 -2.90 6.39
C CYS A 146 -5.56 -3.29 5.50
N ALA A 147 -6.51 -4.08 6.02
CA ALA A 147 -7.75 -4.44 5.33
C ALA A 147 -8.70 -3.24 5.28
N GLU A 148 -8.90 -2.56 6.42
CA GLU A 148 -9.74 -1.37 6.51
C GLU A 148 -9.22 -0.22 5.60
N ALA A 149 -7.90 -0.10 5.47
CA ALA A 149 -7.29 0.94 4.63
C ALA A 149 -7.22 0.59 3.14
N CYS A 150 -7.61 -0.62 2.74
CA CYS A 150 -7.54 -1.04 1.35
C CYS A 150 -8.74 -0.52 0.55
N PRO A 151 -8.56 0.39 -0.43
CA PRO A 151 -9.69 0.94 -1.20
C PRO A 151 -10.22 -0.04 -2.26
N PHE A 152 -9.64 -1.25 -2.36
CA PHE A 152 -9.98 -2.27 -3.35
C PHE A 152 -10.43 -3.59 -2.70
N ASP A 153 -10.60 -3.62 -1.39
CA ASP A 153 -10.95 -4.81 -0.60
C ASP A 153 -10.03 -6.03 -0.86
N ALA A 154 -8.82 -5.75 -1.34
CA ALA A 154 -7.83 -6.77 -1.71
C ALA A 154 -7.09 -7.36 -0.51
N VAL A 155 -7.38 -6.93 0.72
CA VAL A 155 -6.71 -7.42 1.93
C VAL A 155 -7.76 -7.96 2.88
N VAL A 156 -7.61 -9.22 3.27
CA VAL A 156 -8.45 -9.87 4.29
C VAL A 156 -7.59 -10.35 5.45
N VAL A 157 -8.16 -10.47 6.64
CA VAL A 157 -7.48 -11.09 7.78
C VAL A 157 -8.13 -12.43 8.07
N GLU A 158 -7.35 -13.48 7.90
CA GLU A 158 -7.77 -14.86 8.11
C GLU A 158 -6.85 -15.51 9.14
N ASN A 159 -7.46 -16.16 10.12
CA ASN A 159 -6.75 -16.90 11.16
C ASN A 159 -5.58 -16.10 11.79
N GLY A 160 -5.83 -14.80 12.07
CA GLY A 160 -4.88 -13.91 12.74
C GLY A 160 -3.75 -13.36 11.85
N VAL A 161 -3.79 -13.59 10.54
CA VAL A 161 -2.78 -13.04 9.61
C VAL A 161 -3.45 -12.41 8.39
N ALA A 162 -2.91 -11.29 7.93
CA ALA A 162 -3.37 -10.63 6.71
C ALA A 162 -3.02 -11.47 5.47
N ARG A 163 -3.96 -11.56 4.52
CA ARG A 163 -3.79 -12.16 3.20
C ARG A 163 -4.12 -11.13 2.13
N ILE A 164 -3.47 -11.22 1.00
CA ILE A 164 -3.70 -10.32 -0.13
C ILE A 164 -4.27 -11.15 -1.28
N ASP A 165 -5.43 -10.71 -1.76
CA ASP A 165 -5.99 -11.19 -3.01
C ASP A 165 -5.26 -10.48 -4.16
N THR A 166 -4.44 -11.23 -4.88
CA THR A 166 -3.65 -10.70 -6.00
C THR A 166 -4.54 -10.27 -7.16
N ALA A 167 -5.72 -10.90 -7.33
CA ALA A 167 -6.66 -10.53 -8.38
C ALA A 167 -7.31 -9.14 -8.18
N ALA A 168 -7.50 -8.73 -6.92
CA ALA A 168 -8.05 -7.44 -6.57
C ALA A 168 -6.97 -6.38 -6.28
N CYS A 169 -5.71 -6.80 -6.09
CA CYS A 169 -4.61 -5.92 -5.71
C CYS A 169 -4.16 -5.05 -6.90
N THR A 170 -4.21 -3.73 -6.75
CA THR A 170 -3.74 -2.76 -7.77
C THR A 170 -2.33 -2.25 -7.51
N GLY A 171 -1.62 -2.79 -6.53
CA GLY A 171 -0.26 -2.35 -6.20
C GLY A 171 -0.15 -0.94 -5.61
N CYS A 172 -1.22 -0.36 -5.07
CA CYS A 172 -1.24 1.02 -4.58
C CYS A 172 -0.38 1.26 -3.32
N GLY A 173 -0.01 0.21 -2.58
CA GLY A 173 0.87 0.27 -1.42
C GLY A 173 0.28 0.89 -0.16
N THR A 174 -1.02 1.19 -0.09
CA THR A 174 -1.68 1.77 1.09
C THR A 174 -1.55 0.86 2.31
N CYS A 175 -1.76 -0.46 2.12
CA CYS A 175 -1.61 -1.46 3.17
C CYS A 175 -0.17 -1.55 3.73
N ALA A 176 0.84 -1.35 2.88
CA ALA A 176 2.24 -1.35 3.30
C ALA A 176 2.58 -0.11 4.15
N LYS A 177 2.04 1.05 3.79
CA LYS A 177 2.25 2.32 4.52
C LYS A 177 1.61 2.31 5.91
N ILE A 178 0.44 1.66 6.06
CA ILE A 178 -0.29 1.67 7.34
C ILE A 178 0.20 0.59 8.31
N CYS A 179 0.89 -0.44 7.82
CA CYS A 179 1.32 -1.55 8.66
C CYS A 179 2.42 -1.13 9.66
N PRO A 180 2.14 -1.09 10.98
CA PRO A 180 3.12 -0.64 11.98
C PRO A 180 4.30 -1.61 12.15
N ARG A 181 4.14 -2.86 11.72
CA ARG A 181 5.19 -3.90 11.70
C ARG A 181 6.01 -3.91 10.42
N GLY A 182 5.58 -3.17 9.39
CA GLY A 182 6.23 -3.12 8.08
C GLY A 182 6.34 -4.49 7.42
N ILE A 183 5.42 -5.41 7.68
CA ILE A 183 5.46 -6.79 7.15
C ILE A 183 4.84 -6.91 5.76
N ILE A 184 4.19 -5.86 5.27
CA ILE A 184 3.66 -5.82 3.90
C ILE A 184 4.70 -5.11 3.04
N SER A 185 5.15 -5.79 2.00
CA SER A 185 6.14 -5.27 1.06
C SER A 185 5.54 -5.22 -0.34
N MET A 186 6.01 -4.27 -1.13
CA MET A 186 5.65 -4.16 -2.55
C MET A 186 6.76 -4.80 -3.38
N VAL A 187 6.37 -5.55 -4.41
CA VAL A 187 7.27 -6.13 -5.40
C VAL A 187 6.87 -5.62 -6.76
N ASP A 188 7.83 -5.11 -7.49
CA ASP A 188 7.65 -4.70 -8.88
C ASP A 188 7.80 -5.93 -9.78
N GLN A 189 6.98 -6.03 -10.80
CA GLN A 189 7.15 -7.03 -11.83
C GLN A 189 8.44 -6.70 -12.62
N ALA A 190 9.45 -7.54 -12.44
CA ALA A 190 10.74 -7.38 -13.10
C ALA A 190 10.83 -8.24 -14.39
N SER A 191 11.76 -9.19 -14.40
CA SER A 191 12.05 -10.02 -15.59
C SER A 191 11.10 -11.20 -15.78
N SER A 192 10.27 -11.54 -14.79
CA SER A 192 9.39 -12.71 -14.82
C SER A 192 7.98 -12.36 -14.35
N PRO A 193 6.94 -12.98 -14.95
CA PRO A 193 5.56 -12.85 -14.47
C PRO A 193 5.35 -13.51 -13.10
N THR A 194 6.35 -14.19 -12.58
CA THR A 194 6.31 -14.83 -11.26
C THR A 194 7.60 -14.57 -10.50
N ALA A 195 7.48 -14.32 -9.21
CA ALA A 195 8.63 -14.20 -8.32
C ALA A 195 8.46 -15.13 -7.10
N SER A 196 9.56 -15.55 -6.50
CA SER A 196 9.52 -16.15 -5.16
C SER A 196 9.75 -15.08 -4.12
N VAL A 197 8.98 -15.09 -3.03
CA VAL A 197 9.09 -14.14 -1.93
C VAL A 197 9.21 -14.86 -0.59
N VAL A 198 9.99 -14.27 0.33
CA VAL A 198 10.13 -14.81 1.70
C VAL A 198 8.99 -14.26 2.56
N THR A 199 8.12 -15.14 3.01
CA THR A 199 6.95 -14.81 3.84
C THR A 199 7.27 -14.87 5.33
N CYS A 200 8.39 -14.28 5.71
CA CYS A 200 8.87 -14.15 7.08
C CYS A 200 9.74 -12.91 7.24
N LYS A 201 9.66 -12.26 8.41
CA LYS A 201 10.57 -11.14 8.81
C LYS A 201 11.32 -11.43 10.12
N ASN A 202 11.22 -12.65 10.63
CA ASN A 202 11.85 -13.03 11.89
C ASN A 202 13.37 -13.18 11.71
N THR A 203 14.14 -12.44 12.49
CA THR A 203 15.60 -12.46 12.50
C THR A 203 16.20 -13.22 13.69
N MET A 204 15.36 -13.85 14.54
CA MET A 204 15.85 -14.69 15.64
C MET A 204 16.64 -15.89 15.11
N ALA A 205 17.55 -16.40 15.94
CA ALA A 205 18.24 -17.64 15.62
C ALA A 205 17.27 -18.79 15.33
N GLY A 206 17.57 -19.63 14.33
CA GLY A 206 16.66 -20.65 13.83
C GLY A 206 16.05 -21.57 14.87
N ALA A 207 16.82 -21.93 15.92
CA ALA A 207 16.32 -22.71 17.05
C ALA A 207 15.23 -21.97 17.86
N LYS A 208 15.37 -20.64 18.03
CA LYS A 208 14.34 -19.80 18.69
C LYS A 208 13.13 -19.63 17.78
N THR A 209 13.35 -19.41 16.49
CA THR A 209 12.28 -19.26 15.51
C THR A 209 11.39 -20.50 15.48
N ARG A 210 11.96 -21.71 15.45
CA ARG A 210 11.19 -22.96 15.48
C ARG A 210 10.31 -23.14 16.72
N LYS A 211 10.73 -22.58 17.87
CA LYS A 211 9.93 -22.65 19.11
C LYS A 211 8.71 -21.74 19.07
N VAL A 212 8.76 -20.65 18.32
CA VAL A 212 7.70 -19.62 18.31
C VAL A 212 6.83 -19.65 17.05
N CYS A 213 7.32 -20.27 15.96
CA CYS A 213 6.59 -20.32 14.68
C CYS A 213 7.07 -21.50 13.85
N SER A 214 6.14 -22.41 13.50
CA SER A 214 6.46 -23.63 12.71
C SER A 214 6.80 -23.30 11.25
N VAL A 215 6.29 -22.19 10.70
CA VAL A 215 6.48 -21.74 9.31
C VAL A 215 7.49 -20.59 9.17
N GLY A 216 8.23 -20.26 10.22
CA GLY A 216 9.21 -19.19 10.22
C GLY A 216 10.51 -19.55 9.50
N CYS A 217 11.16 -18.56 8.85
CA CYS A 217 12.49 -18.75 8.28
C CYS A 217 13.52 -19.00 9.39
N ILE A 218 14.29 -20.08 9.28
CA ILE A 218 15.31 -20.48 10.26
C ILE A 218 16.74 -20.17 9.80
N GLY A 219 16.92 -19.46 8.68
CA GLY A 219 18.24 -19.09 8.18
C GLY A 219 19.11 -20.26 7.72
N CYS A 220 18.53 -21.41 7.33
CA CYS A 220 19.26 -22.65 7.03
C CYS A 220 20.06 -22.63 5.72
N GLN A 221 19.96 -21.58 4.92
CA GLN A 221 20.66 -21.36 3.64
C GLN A 221 20.36 -22.37 2.52
N LYS A 222 19.44 -23.33 2.69
CA LYS A 222 19.13 -24.31 1.63
C LYS A 222 18.67 -23.64 0.35
N CYS A 223 17.78 -22.65 0.46
CA CYS A 223 17.25 -21.91 -0.69
C CYS A 223 18.37 -21.13 -1.44
N ALA A 224 19.30 -20.52 -0.73
CA ALA A 224 20.41 -19.80 -1.36
C ALA A 224 21.38 -20.72 -2.10
N LYS A 225 21.66 -21.90 -1.52
CA LYS A 225 22.55 -22.90 -2.16
C LYS A 225 21.95 -23.55 -3.40
N THR A 226 20.63 -23.58 -3.51
CA THR A 226 19.93 -24.26 -4.61
C THR A 226 19.48 -23.26 -5.69
N CYS A 227 19.57 -21.96 -5.45
CA CYS A 227 19.13 -20.94 -6.41
C CYS A 227 20.04 -20.90 -7.64
N PRO A 228 19.51 -21.17 -8.86
CA PRO A 228 20.33 -21.19 -10.07
C PRO A 228 20.86 -19.81 -10.48
N THR A 229 20.10 -18.74 -10.14
CA THR A 229 20.47 -17.35 -10.46
C THR A 229 21.16 -16.64 -9.30
N GLN A 230 21.43 -17.33 -8.19
CA GLN A 230 22.03 -16.77 -6.98
C GLN A 230 21.30 -15.52 -6.42
N SER A 231 20.00 -15.41 -6.72
CA SER A 231 19.15 -14.28 -6.29
C SER A 231 18.80 -14.30 -4.79
N ILE A 232 19.32 -15.24 -4.01
CA ILE A 232 18.95 -15.41 -2.60
C ILE A 232 20.14 -15.22 -1.69
N THR A 233 20.05 -14.23 -0.81
CA THR A 233 21.00 -14.02 0.28
C THR A 233 20.37 -14.40 1.62
N VAL A 234 21.20 -14.80 2.60
CA VAL A 234 20.73 -15.07 3.96
C VAL A 234 21.57 -14.27 4.94
N GLU A 235 20.94 -13.26 5.52
CA GLU A 235 21.57 -12.35 6.47
C GLU A 235 20.71 -12.26 7.75
N ASN A 236 21.35 -12.15 8.90
CA ASN A 236 20.67 -12.07 10.20
C ASN A 236 19.61 -13.17 10.38
N ASN A 237 19.94 -14.42 10.04
CA ASN A 237 19.05 -15.60 10.09
C ASN A 237 17.80 -15.53 9.21
N LEU A 238 17.74 -14.63 8.25
CA LEU A 238 16.61 -14.42 7.37
C LEU A 238 17.04 -14.47 5.91
N ALA A 239 16.35 -15.26 5.09
CA ALA A 239 16.53 -15.26 3.65
C ALA A 239 15.89 -14.01 3.04
N ARG A 240 16.54 -13.46 2.01
CA ARG A 240 16.03 -12.39 1.16
C ARG A 240 16.16 -12.82 -0.29
N ILE A 241 15.16 -12.54 -1.09
CA ILE A 241 15.15 -12.84 -2.52
C ILE A 241 15.16 -11.50 -3.27
N ASP A 242 16.12 -11.35 -4.15
CA ASP A 242 16.16 -10.26 -5.11
C ASP A 242 15.21 -10.61 -6.26
N THR A 243 14.13 -9.87 -6.36
CA THR A 243 13.08 -10.11 -7.37
C THR A 243 13.50 -9.68 -8.77
N ASP A 244 14.49 -8.79 -8.90
CA ASP A 244 14.99 -8.31 -10.19
C ASP A 244 15.82 -9.38 -10.92
N THR A 245 16.48 -10.24 -10.16
CA THR A 245 17.28 -11.34 -10.70
C THR A 245 16.57 -12.71 -10.59
N CYS A 246 15.43 -12.77 -9.89
CA CYS A 246 14.67 -14.00 -9.70
C CYS A 246 13.89 -14.37 -10.97
N ILE A 247 14.11 -15.58 -11.48
CA ILE A 247 13.41 -16.14 -12.66
C ILE A 247 12.11 -16.89 -12.31
N GLY A 248 11.68 -16.90 -11.05
CA GLY A 248 10.44 -17.54 -10.62
C GLY A 248 10.41 -19.08 -10.73
N CYS A 249 11.56 -19.76 -10.79
CA CYS A 249 11.63 -21.24 -11.02
C CYS A 249 10.99 -22.08 -9.89
N GLY A 250 10.85 -21.53 -8.67
CA GLY A 250 10.19 -22.21 -7.55
C GLY A 250 11.05 -23.19 -6.76
N THR A 251 12.26 -23.55 -7.20
CA THR A 251 13.14 -24.52 -6.52
C THR A 251 13.38 -24.21 -5.03
N CYS A 252 13.48 -22.91 -4.70
CA CYS A 252 13.64 -22.47 -3.31
C CYS A 252 12.42 -22.76 -2.43
N ILE A 253 11.24 -22.84 -3.00
CA ILE A 253 9.98 -23.19 -2.29
C ILE A 253 10.02 -24.66 -1.89
N GLU A 254 10.39 -25.54 -2.83
CA GLU A 254 10.41 -27.00 -2.64
C GLU A 254 11.43 -27.43 -1.57
N VAL A 255 12.61 -26.78 -1.54
CA VAL A 255 13.67 -27.15 -0.60
C VAL A 255 13.52 -26.50 0.80
N CYS A 256 12.52 -25.61 0.98
CA CYS A 256 12.34 -24.90 2.23
C CYS A 256 11.70 -25.79 3.31
N PRO A 257 12.41 -26.16 4.39
CA PRO A 257 11.91 -27.09 5.39
C PRO A 257 10.81 -26.53 6.28
N THR A 258 10.57 -25.22 6.23
CA THR A 258 9.54 -24.53 7.02
C THR A 258 8.51 -23.84 6.12
N HIS A 259 8.58 -24.04 4.83
CA HIS A 259 7.67 -23.42 3.84
C HIS A 259 7.58 -21.89 3.97
N ALA A 260 8.68 -21.24 4.38
CA ALA A 260 8.76 -19.79 4.57
C ALA A 260 8.93 -19.00 3.26
N ILE A 261 8.77 -19.63 2.10
CA ILE A 261 8.88 -19.03 0.77
C ILE A 261 7.62 -19.37 -0.01
N SER A 262 7.03 -18.37 -0.63
CA SER A 262 5.84 -18.51 -1.47
C SER A 262 6.09 -17.98 -2.88
N LYS A 263 5.27 -18.41 -3.83
CA LYS A 263 5.24 -17.88 -5.19
C LYS A 263 4.31 -16.66 -5.24
N LEU A 264 4.76 -15.59 -5.85
CA LEU A 264 3.96 -14.43 -6.22
C LEU A 264 3.75 -14.49 -7.74
N VAL A 265 2.51 -14.28 -8.18
CA VAL A 265 2.12 -14.29 -9.59
C VAL A 265 1.52 -12.93 -9.90
N PHE A 266 2.19 -12.17 -10.76
CA PHE A 266 1.68 -10.87 -11.23
C PHE A 266 0.58 -11.07 -12.26
N GLN A 267 -0.48 -10.29 -12.15
CA GLN A 267 -1.66 -10.34 -13.04
C GLN A 267 -1.71 -9.17 -14.01
#